data_7ded3e93a058e6b6c9f2c39b38151718
#
_entry.id   7ded3e93a058e6b6c9f2c39b38151718
#
_cell.length_a   1.000
_cell.length_b   1.000
_cell.length_c   1.000
_cell.angle_alpha   90.00
_cell.angle_beta   90.00
_cell.angle_gamma   90.00
#
_symmetry.space_group_name_H-M   'P 1'
#
loop_
_entity.id
_entity.type
_entity.pdbx_description
1 polymer ?
#
loop_
_entity_poly.entity_id
_entity_poly.type
_entity_poly.pdbx_seq_one_letter_code
_entity_poly.pdbx_strand_id
1 'polypeptide(L)'
;MGYFSFVRGGVRQFSSVPLNGLLQLKTSQSVAIVSGPDAAKFLNGLLTLRILPSISKTKLTTISDEEGEYLDLSQSLSITDDQVRSRSWGILHDDEYSDGAAKVGIRRDGRYGMLLSSKGRVDSDLFIYPSPFGNSSSNIPSYLVEFNSGLERFRKLFTLLNFHKLRTHITITRPAGVQSWAYFNRSEEFEDYIYTLNDKFFNNEISKSPEESLALAQQFLRSGLLFQSKYYPQLVKGLLGFAIDNRSSSPMIRMIIDSSLSPKFSTMFSQKINLDASKKNSASGVFDSNSRLYELLRIKQGLVEMSDYPLGAHAPLPFEFNIDYANGINYNKGCYIGQELTSRTWTRGIIRKRIMPVHFFAAHGDDSSILGKLETINDIKLVKKKGQKDKDEKNDPVINPFGVSAKKSANSGLSTAGNVIRAIFDAGLALVNVNDVDIEATEDDQNANVFQVQSDSVPEINSKVQCRVKIPDWWPIEDEAE
;
A
#
# COMPACT_ATOMS: atom_id res chain seq x y z
N MET A 1 8.67 17.22 24.60
CA MET A 1 10.15 17.02 24.60
C MET A 1 10.39 15.53 24.61
N GLY A 2 10.70 14.93 23.48
CA GLY A 2 10.97 13.49 23.38
C GLY A 2 12.47 13.26 23.22
N TYR A 3 13.08 12.63 24.19
CA TYR A 3 14.50 12.25 24.14
C TYR A 3 14.66 10.87 23.55
N PHE A 4 15.58 10.72 22.58
CA PHE A 4 16.06 9.41 22.17
C PHE A 4 17.01 8.87 23.25
N SER A 5 16.64 7.81 23.94
CA SER A 5 17.55 7.15 24.87
C SER A 5 18.26 5.97 24.20
N PHE A 6 19.59 5.91 24.32
CA PHE A 6 20.38 4.77 23.90
C PHE A 6 20.45 3.77 25.06
N VAL A 7 19.87 2.59 24.87
CA VAL A 7 20.14 1.45 25.75
C VAL A 7 21.21 0.58 25.08
N ARG A 8 22.24 0.23 25.81
CA ARG A 8 23.30 -0.69 25.41
C ARG A 8 22.66 -2.02 24.96
N GLY A 9 22.69 -2.30 23.67
CA GLY A 9 22.11 -3.53 23.13
C GLY A 9 21.41 -3.37 21.77
N GLY A 10 21.60 -2.27 21.04
CA GLY A 10 21.25 -2.19 19.61
C GLY A 10 19.78 -1.94 19.27
N VAL A 11 18.87 -1.81 20.22
CA VAL A 11 17.45 -1.51 19.95
C VAL A 11 17.19 -0.05 20.28
N ARG A 12 17.01 0.79 19.25
CA ARG A 12 16.51 2.15 19.42
C ARG A 12 15.02 2.09 19.74
N GLN A 13 14.65 2.35 20.94
CA GLN A 13 13.27 2.53 21.36
C GLN A 13 12.86 3.97 21.05
N PHE A 14 11.89 4.19 20.13
CA PHE A 14 11.34 5.51 19.87
C PHE A 14 10.35 5.85 20.98
N SER A 15 10.74 6.71 21.91
CA SER A 15 9.84 7.24 22.96
C SER A 15 8.76 8.17 22.37
N SER A 16 9.00 8.74 21.19
CA SER A 16 8.01 9.48 20.39
C SER A 16 8.31 9.35 18.90
N VAL A 17 7.28 9.23 18.08
CA VAL A 17 7.40 9.27 16.62
C VAL A 17 7.64 10.72 16.19
N PRO A 18 8.64 11.03 15.34
CA PRO A 18 8.88 12.38 14.84
C PRO A 18 7.65 12.97 14.15
N LEU A 19 7.52 14.31 14.18
CA LEU A 19 6.42 14.99 13.50
C LEU A 19 6.53 14.87 11.98
N ASN A 20 7.72 15.05 11.44
CA ASN A 20 8.00 14.91 10.01
C ASN A 20 9.41 14.35 9.75
N GLY A 21 9.64 13.88 8.54
CA GLY A 21 10.97 13.42 8.15
C GLY A 21 11.06 12.83 6.76
N LEU A 22 12.30 12.66 6.32
CA LEU A 22 12.66 12.01 5.07
C LEU A 22 13.30 10.64 5.39
N LEU A 23 12.72 9.58 4.86
CA LEU A 23 13.09 8.19 5.13
C LEU A 23 13.67 7.56 3.87
N GLN A 24 14.85 6.97 3.97
CA GLN A 24 15.34 6.07 2.93
C GLN A 24 14.71 4.69 3.11
N LEU A 25 14.11 4.14 2.04
CA LEU A 25 13.40 2.87 2.10
C LEU A 25 14.30 1.70 1.69
N LYS A 26 14.07 0.53 2.28
CA LYS A 26 14.75 -0.73 1.90
C LYS A 26 14.31 -1.25 0.54
N THR A 27 13.16 -0.82 0.05
CA THR A 27 12.59 -1.20 -1.25
C THR A 27 13.45 -0.82 -2.45
N SER A 28 14.45 0.07 -2.27
CA SER A 28 15.46 0.40 -3.31
C SER A 28 16.07 -0.83 -3.99
N GLN A 29 16.16 -1.96 -3.28
CA GLN A 29 16.72 -3.21 -3.80
C GLN A 29 15.70 -4.07 -4.56
N SER A 30 14.43 -3.69 -4.52
CA SER A 30 13.30 -4.45 -5.07
C SER A 30 12.58 -3.63 -6.16
N VAL A 31 13.35 -2.95 -7.02
CA VAL A 31 12.85 -2.14 -8.13
C VAL A 31 13.17 -2.82 -9.45
N ALA A 32 12.19 -2.87 -10.34
CA ALA A 32 12.35 -3.27 -11.74
C ALA A 32 12.00 -2.12 -12.68
N ILE A 33 12.70 -2.02 -13.81
CA ILE A 33 12.31 -1.17 -14.94
C ILE A 33 11.68 -2.07 -16.00
N VAL A 34 10.48 -1.72 -16.44
CA VAL A 34 9.79 -2.33 -17.58
C VAL A 34 9.68 -1.27 -18.66
N SER A 35 10.40 -1.46 -19.78
CA SER A 35 10.42 -0.49 -20.87
C SER A 35 10.21 -1.18 -22.21
N GLY A 36 9.58 -0.49 -23.14
CA GLY A 36 9.28 -1.00 -24.48
C GLY A 36 7.90 -0.54 -24.97
N PRO A 37 7.62 -0.66 -26.26
CA PRO A 37 6.33 -0.24 -26.84
C PRO A 37 5.14 -1.00 -26.21
N ASP A 38 5.33 -2.23 -25.75
CA ASP A 38 4.28 -3.02 -25.13
C ASP A 38 4.28 -2.95 -23.58
N ALA A 39 5.08 -2.07 -22.95
CA ALA A 39 5.26 -2.04 -21.50
C ALA A 39 3.94 -1.77 -20.75
N ALA A 40 3.17 -0.79 -21.19
CA ALA A 40 1.88 -0.47 -20.58
C ALA A 40 0.88 -1.63 -20.71
N LYS A 41 0.79 -2.27 -21.89
CA LYS A 41 -0.06 -3.43 -22.15
C LYS A 41 0.34 -4.63 -21.28
N PHE A 42 1.63 -4.90 -21.18
CA PHE A 42 2.18 -5.98 -20.37
C PHE A 42 1.82 -5.80 -18.89
N LEU A 43 2.09 -4.62 -18.34
CA LEU A 43 1.78 -4.31 -16.93
C LEU A 43 0.27 -4.29 -16.68
N ASN A 44 -0.53 -3.79 -17.62
CA ASN A 44 -1.99 -3.82 -17.51
C ASN A 44 -2.55 -5.26 -17.42
N GLY A 45 -1.92 -6.24 -18.06
CA GLY A 45 -2.30 -7.66 -17.99
C GLY A 45 -1.81 -8.40 -16.74
N LEU A 46 -0.88 -7.82 -15.98
CA LEU A 46 -0.31 -8.44 -14.78
C LEU A 46 -0.84 -7.83 -13.48
N LEU A 47 -0.98 -6.51 -13.44
CA LEU A 47 -1.28 -5.77 -12.21
C LEU A 47 -2.77 -5.60 -12.01
N THR A 48 -3.20 -5.41 -10.78
CA THR A 48 -4.58 -5.06 -10.42
C THR A 48 -5.00 -3.69 -10.91
N LEU A 49 -4.04 -2.84 -11.29
CA LEU A 49 -4.23 -1.48 -11.75
C LEU A 49 -4.59 -1.41 -13.24
N ARG A 50 -5.38 -0.40 -13.60
CA ARG A 50 -5.63 -0.02 -14.99
C ARG A 50 -4.57 0.96 -15.45
N ILE A 51 -3.89 0.64 -16.55
CA ILE A 51 -2.83 1.48 -17.13
C ILE A 51 -3.26 2.04 -18.49
N LEU A 52 -4.04 1.26 -19.25
CA LEU A 52 -4.49 1.62 -20.58
C LEU A 52 -5.97 2.01 -20.60
N PRO A 53 -6.37 2.96 -21.43
CA PRO A 53 -7.76 3.43 -21.53
C PRO A 53 -8.69 2.41 -22.17
N SER A 54 -8.23 1.62 -23.14
CA SER A 54 -9.07 0.66 -23.85
C SER A 54 -9.09 -0.71 -23.18
N ILE A 55 -10.28 -1.28 -23.07
CA ILE A 55 -10.50 -2.67 -22.67
C ILE A 55 -10.68 -3.46 -23.95
N SER A 56 -9.71 -4.28 -24.35
CA SER A 56 -9.94 -5.26 -25.42
C SER A 56 -10.74 -6.42 -24.85
N LYS A 57 -12.05 -6.49 -25.11
CA LYS A 57 -12.83 -7.72 -24.88
C LYS A 57 -12.41 -8.79 -25.87
N THR A 58 -11.94 -9.93 -25.37
CA THR A 58 -12.13 -11.18 -26.07
C THR A 58 -13.62 -11.50 -25.95
N LYS A 59 -14.33 -11.59 -27.10
CA LYS A 59 -15.72 -12.02 -27.14
C LYS A 59 -15.81 -13.40 -26.51
N LEU A 60 -16.19 -13.49 -25.26
CA LEU A 60 -16.73 -14.71 -24.67
C LEU A 60 -18.19 -14.78 -25.08
N THR A 61 -18.47 -15.66 -26.02
CA THR A 61 -19.78 -16.00 -26.54
C THR A 61 -20.64 -16.59 -25.43
N THR A 62 -21.29 -15.82 -24.60
CA THR A 62 -22.49 -16.23 -23.84
C THR A 62 -22.82 -15.26 -22.70
N ILE A 63 -23.00 -13.97 -22.95
CA ILE A 63 -23.68 -13.08 -21.99
C ILE A 63 -24.52 -12.11 -22.83
N SER A 64 -25.78 -11.96 -22.46
CA SER A 64 -26.80 -11.16 -23.11
C SER A 64 -26.37 -9.71 -23.37
N ASP A 65 -26.82 -9.16 -24.48
CA ASP A 65 -26.49 -7.83 -25.01
C ASP A 65 -26.93 -6.63 -24.12
N GLU A 66 -27.46 -6.88 -22.92
CA GLU A 66 -28.01 -5.85 -22.02
C GLU A 66 -27.12 -5.42 -20.88
N GLU A 67 -25.96 -6.03 -20.67
CA GLU A 67 -25.05 -5.65 -19.59
C GLU A 67 -23.79 -4.93 -20.12
N GLY A 68 -23.84 -3.61 -20.07
CA GLY A 68 -22.66 -2.75 -20.00
C GLY A 68 -22.37 -1.96 -21.26
N GLU A 69 -22.85 -0.75 -21.32
CA GLU A 69 -22.19 0.33 -22.05
C GLU A 69 -20.74 0.39 -21.59
N TYR A 70 -19.84 -0.18 -22.41
CA TYR A 70 -18.41 -0.03 -22.17
C TYR A 70 -18.03 1.40 -22.49
N LEU A 71 -17.73 2.18 -21.46
CA LEU A 71 -17.07 3.46 -21.63
C LEU A 71 -15.75 3.24 -22.37
N ASP A 72 -15.74 3.52 -23.64
CA ASP A 72 -14.50 3.67 -24.40
C ASP A 72 -13.84 5.00 -23.98
N LEU A 73 -13.04 4.93 -22.92
CA LEU A 73 -12.35 6.09 -22.38
C LEU A 73 -11.36 6.69 -23.38
N SER A 74 -11.00 5.97 -24.45
CA SER A 74 -10.12 6.53 -25.49
C SER A 74 -10.78 7.73 -26.18
N GLN A 75 -12.10 7.74 -26.31
CA GLN A 75 -12.85 8.87 -26.87
C GLN A 75 -12.94 10.04 -25.88
N SER A 76 -13.16 9.77 -24.61
CA SER A 76 -13.25 10.82 -23.58
C SER A 76 -11.90 11.47 -23.27
N LEU A 77 -10.82 10.71 -23.38
CA LEU A 77 -9.45 11.16 -23.13
C LEU A 77 -8.72 11.64 -24.41
N SER A 78 -9.39 11.62 -25.57
CA SER A 78 -8.80 12.03 -26.85
C SER A 78 -7.45 11.35 -27.17
N ILE A 79 -7.31 10.06 -26.81
CA ILE A 79 -6.06 9.31 -26.97
C ILE A 79 -6.10 8.52 -28.27
N THR A 80 -5.04 8.64 -29.07
CA THR A 80 -4.83 7.86 -30.29
C THR A 80 -3.91 6.65 -30.00
N ASP A 81 -3.99 5.61 -30.88
CA ASP A 81 -3.09 4.44 -30.78
C ASP A 81 -1.61 4.82 -30.82
N ASP A 82 -1.26 5.89 -31.55
CA ASP A 82 0.11 6.39 -31.62
C ASP A 82 0.54 7.04 -30.30
N GLN A 83 -0.37 7.69 -29.59
CA GLN A 83 -0.10 8.27 -28.26
C GLN A 83 0.08 7.16 -27.20
N VAL A 84 -0.62 6.03 -27.30
CA VAL A 84 -0.40 4.88 -26.42
C VAL A 84 1.03 4.35 -26.51
N ARG A 85 1.68 4.53 -27.65
CA ARG A 85 3.08 4.17 -27.90
C ARG A 85 4.06 5.30 -27.65
N SER A 86 3.56 6.46 -27.22
CA SER A 86 4.40 7.64 -27.01
C SER A 86 5.20 7.57 -25.70
N ARG A 87 6.27 8.36 -25.66
CA ARG A 87 7.17 8.48 -24.50
C ARG A 87 6.56 9.19 -23.29
N SER A 88 5.46 9.90 -23.51
CA SER A 88 4.87 10.78 -22.50
C SER A 88 3.85 10.03 -21.63
N TRP A 89 3.63 8.75 -21.90
CA TRP A 89 2.57 7.99 -21.26
C TRP A 89 2.68 7.99 -19.72
N GLY A 90 1.57 8.27 -19.07
CA GLY A 90 1.39 8.20 -17.63
C GLY A 90 0.69 6.90 -17.19
N ILE A 91 -0.02 7.01 -16.10
CA ILE A 91 -0.88 5.97 -15.55
C ILE A 91 -2.30 6.52 -15.44
N LEU A 92 -3.30 5.70 -15.74
CA LEU A 92 -4.68 6.08 -15.52
C LEU A 92 -5.01 6.12 -14.04
N HIS A 93 -5.55 7.24 -13.60
CA HIS A 93 -6.12 7.41 -12.27
C HIS A 93 -7.63 7.58 -12.41
N ASP A 94 -8.35 6.70 -11.74
CA ASP A 94 -9.80 6.77 -11.66
C ASP A 94 -10.15 7.32 -10.27
N ASP A 95 -10.88 8.42 -10.22
CA ASP A 95 -11.43 8.91 -8.96
C ASP A 95 -12.89 8.44 -8.91
N GLU A 96 -13.24 7.70 -7.86
CA GLU A 96 -14.62 7.37 -7.55
C GLU A 96 -15.26 8.60 -6.88
N TYR A 97 -16.28 9.16 -7.50
CA TYR A 97 -17.03 10.29 -6.94
C TYR A 97 -18.46 9.92 -6.59
N SER A 98 -18.98 10.62 -5.60
CA SER A 98 -20.35 10.51 -5.13
C SER A 98 -21.43 10.80 -6.18
N ASP A 99 -21.09 11.46 -7.28
CA ASP A 99 -22.05 11.86 -8.32
C ASP A 99 -22.17 10.86 -9.49
N GLY A 100 -21.56 9.67 -9.37
CA GLY A 100 -21.70 8.59 -10.37
C GLY A 100 -20.94 8.78 -11.68
N ALA A 101 -20.26 9.91 -11.88
CA ALA A 101 -19.42 10.16 -13.06
C ALA A 101 -17.95 9.91 -12.70
N ALA A 102 -17.42 8.71 -12.97
CA ALA A 102 -16.00 8.42 -12.78
C ALA A 102 -15.14 9.39 -13.61
N LYS A 103 -14.35 10.23 -12.94
CA LYS A 103 -13.39 11.10 -13.60
C LYS A 103 -12.08 10.34 -13.75
N VAL A 104 -11.62 10.20 -14.99
CA VAL A 104 -10.41 9.49 -15.33
C VAL A 104 -9.39 10.47 -15.90
N GLY A 105 -8.21 10.51 -15.33
CA GLY A 105 -7.10 11.31 -15.80
C GLY A 105 -5.86 10.48 -16.12
N ILE A 106 -4.98 11.01 -16.97
CA ILE A 106 -3.66 10.44 -17.21
C ILE A 106 -2.68 11.22 -16.34
N ARG A 107 -2.00 10.52 -15.43
CA ARG A 107 -1.12 11.16 -14.47
C ARG A 107 0.28 10.54 -14.51
N ARG A 108 1.25 11.31 -14.07
CA ARG A 108 2.64 10.83 -13.97
C ARG A 108 3.05 10.48 -12.54
N ASP A 109 2.24 10.78 -11.57
CA ASP A 109 2.43 10.25 -10.23
C ASP A 109 2.09 8.76 -10.20
N GLY A 110 2.83 8.01 -9.39
CA GLY A 110 2.68 6.57 -9.26
C GLY A 110 1.42 6.16 -8.53
N ARG A 111 1.03 4.88 -8.72
CA ARG A 111 -0.10 4.26 -8.03
C ARG A 111 0.32 3.01 -7.27
N TYR A 112 -0.39 2.77 -6.17
CA TYR A 112 -0.33 1.51 -5.43
C TYR A 112 -1.17 0.45 -6.13
N GLY A 113 -0.68 -0.79 -6.15
CA GLY A 113 -1.40 -1.93 -6.68
C GLY A 113 -0.77 -3.25 -6.28
N MET A 114 -1.22 -4.34 -6.89
CA MET A 114 -0.73 -5.69 -6.57
C MET A 114 -0.43 -6.50 -7.81
N LEU A 115 0.51 -7.43 -7.64
CA LEU A 115 0.73 -8.59 -8.49
C LEU A 115 0.15 -9.81 -7.77
N LEU A 116 -0.73 -10.54 -8.44
CA LEU A 116 -1.38 -11.73 -7.91
C LEU A 116 -0.83 -12.99 -8.55
N SER A 117 -0.85 -14.08 -7.81
CA SER A 117 -0.63 -15.42 -8.34
C SER A 117 -1.81 -15.86 -9.20
N SER A 118 -1.65 -16.90 -10.02
CA SER A 118 -2.74 -17.53 -10.77
C SER A 118 -3.89 -18.03 -9.90
N LYS A 119 -3.64 -18.25 -8.60
CA LYS A 119 -4.65 -18.63 -7.60
C LYS A 119 -5.33 -17.43 -6.94
N GLY A 120 -5.09 -16.20 -7.41
CA GLY A 120 -5.68 -14.97 -6.87
C GLY A 120 -5.17 -14.54 -5.50
N ARG A 121 -3.98 -15.02 -5.08
CA ARG A 121 -3.35 -14.58 -3.82
C ARG A 121 -2.29 -13.54 -4.09
N VAL A 122 -2.01 -12.71 -3.11
CA VAL A 122 -1.02 -11.62 -3.22
C VAL A 122 0.40 -12.19 -3.29
N ASP A 123 1.06 -12.05 -4.43
CA ASP A 123 2.49 -12.34 -4.58
C ASP A 123 3.34 -11.15 -4.13
N SER A 124 2.92 -9.94 -4.45
CA SER A 124 3.47 -8.69 -3.92
C SER A 124 2.50 -7.54 -4.08
N ASP A 125 2.49 -6.64 -3.12
CA ASP A 125 2.06 -5.28 -3.32
C ASP A 125 3.22 -4.44 -3.86
N LEU A 126 2.90 -3.34 -4.53
CA LEU A 126 3.86 -2.54 -5.26
C LEU A 126 3.38 -1.11 -5.51
N PHE A 127 4.34 -0.26 -5.87
CA PHE A 127 4.05 1.01 -6.53
C PHE A 127 4.57 0.96 -7.96
N ILE A 128 3.79 1.50 -8.91
CA ILE A 128 4.20 1.67 -10.29
C ILE A 128 4.33 3.17 -10.60
N TYR A 129 5.39 3.55 -11.32
CA TYR A 129 5.68 4.94 -11.66
C TYR A 129 6.01 5.06 -13.15
N PRO A 130 5.45 6.01 -13.90
CA PRO A 130 6.01 6.44 -15.17
C PRO A 130 7.42 7.00 -14.97
N SER A 131 8.40 6.56 -15.75
CA SER A 131 9.80 6.89 -15.52
C SER A 131 10.53 7.35 -16.80
N PRO A 132 11.35 8.39 -16.69
CA PRO A 132 11.53 9.32 -15.57
C PRO A 132 10.31 10.22 -15.33
N PHE A 133 10.09 10.66 -14.10
CA PHE A 133 8.89 11.40 -13.71
C PHE A 133 8.67 12.69 -14.51
N GLY A 134 9.67 13.54 -14.61
CA GLY A 134 9.59 14.86 -15.30
C GLY A 134 10.25 14.90 -16.69
N ASN A 135 10.64 13.76 -17.25
CA ASN A 135 11.38 13.71 -18.50
C ASN A 135 10.84 12.63 -19.43
N SER A 136 10.93 12.86 -20.71
CA SER A 136 10.58 11.93 -21.78
C SER A 136 11.68 11.81 -22.84
N SER A 137 12.93 11.85 -22.44
CA SER A 137 14.07 11.85 -23.37
C SER A 137 14.23 10.56 -24.18
N SER A 138 13.64 9.45 -23.75
CA SER A 138 13.59 8.22 -24.53
C SER A 138 12.31 8.12 -25.35
N ASN A 139 12.41 7.56 -26.55
CA ASN A 139 11.24 7.33 -27.43
C ASN A 139 10.39 6.13 -27.01
N ILE A 140 10.67 5.54 -25.86
CA ILE A 140 10.11 4.25 -25.44
C ILE A 140 9.44 4.44 -24.09
N PRO A 141 8.17 4.02 -23.92
CA PRO A 141 7.49 4.00 -22.63
C PRO A 141 8.31 3.22 -21.61
N SER A 142 8.41 3.74 -20.40
CA SER A 142 9.17 3.11 -19.33
C SER A 142 8.46 3.31 -17.99
N TYR A 143 8.42 2.24 -17.21
CA TYR A 143 7.83 2.24 -15.88
C TYR A 143 8.81 1.66 -14.86
N LEU A 144 8.91 2.28 -13.72
CA LEU A 144 9.48 1.69 -12.52
C LEU A 144 8.39 0.96 -11.76
N VAL A 145 8.71 -0.24 -11.32
CA VAL A 145 7.86 -1.06 -10.44
C VAL A 145 8.64 -1.32 -9.17
N GLU A 146 8.21 -0.73 -8.08
CA GLU A 146 8.80 -0.87 -6.74
C GLU A 146 7.99 -1.88 -5.94
N PHE A 147 8.57 -3.05 -5.65
CA PHE A 147 7.92 -4.13 -4.93
C PHE A 147 8.15 -4.01 -3.42
N ASN A 148 7.10 -4.07 -2.63
CA ASN A 148 7.16 -4.04 -1.17
C ASN A 148 7.32 -5.46 -0.57
N SER A 149 8.03 -6.34 -1.24
CA SER A 149 8.07 -7.78 -0.90
C SER A 149 9.39 -8.26 -0.30
N GLY A 150 10.35 -7.38 -0.13
CA GLY A 150 11.71 -7.73 0.26
C GLY A 150 12.52 -8.39 -0.86
N LEU A 151 13.85 -8.35 -0.73
CA LEU A 151 14.77 -8.73 -1.81
C LEU A 151 14.66 -10.18 -2.26
N GLU A 152 14.45 -11.12 -1.33
CA GLU A 152 14.40 -12.54 -1.68
C GLU A 152 13.15 -12.90 -2.49
N ARG A 153 11.98 -12.40 -2.06
CA ARG A 153 10.73 -12.58 -2.81
C ARG A 153 10.80 -11.85 -4.15
N PHE A 154 11.37 -10.64 -4.17
CA PHE A 154 11.59 -9.89 -5.40
C PHE A 154 12.40 -10.65 -6.44
N ARG A 155 13.46 -11.38 -6.06
CA ARG A 155 14.24 -12.21 -7.02
C ARG A 155 13.36 -13.24 -7.73
N LYS A 156 12.45 -13.88 -7.01
CA LYS A 156 11.48 -14.83 -7.57
C LYS A 156 10.50 -14.13 -8.51
N LEU A 157 9.96 -12.98 -8.08
CA LEU A 157 9.04 -12.17 -8.89
C LEU A 157 9.73 -11.64 -10.16
N PHE A 158 10.96 -11.20 -10.08
CA PHE A 158 11.71 -10.73 -11.24
C PHE A 158 11.90 -11.85 -12.29
N THR A 159 12.15 -13.07 -11.85
CA THR A 159 12.20 -14.24 -12.73
C THR A 159 10.83 -14.52 -13.35
N LEU A 160 9.76 -14.44 -12.57
CA LEU A 160 8.39 -14.62 -13.03
C LEU A 160 7.98 -13.57 -14.09
N LEU A 161 8.31 -12.30 -13.88
CA LEU A 161 8.07 -11.23 -14.85
C LEU A 161 8.77 -11.53 -16.19
N ASN A 162 10.00 -11.99 -16.15
CA ASN A 162 10.74 -12.37 -17.36
C ASN A 162 10.13 -13.59 -18.05
N PHE A 163 9.56 -14.51 -17.30
CA PHE A 163 8.83 -15.64 -17.86
C PHE A 163 7.54 -15.19 -18.57
N HIS A 164 6.80 -14.25 -18.02
CA HIS A 164 5.59 -13.71 -18.63
C HIS A 164 5.84 -12.80 -19.84
N LYS A 165 7.08 -12.37 -20.04
CA LYS A 165 7.45 -11.51 -21.18
C LYS A 165 7.09 -12.11 -22.54
N LEU A 166 7.23 -13.43 -22.72
CA LEU A 166 6.93 -14.18 -23.95
C LEU A 166 7.35 -13.43 -25.24
N ARG A 167 6.36 -13.07 -26.09
CA ARG A 167 6.57 -12.39 -27.38
C ARG A 167 6.36 -10.88 -27.33
N THR A 168 6.27 -10.28 -26.15
CA THR A 168 6.09 -8.83 -25.99
C THR A 168 7.39 -8.07 -26.27
N HIS A 169 7.28 -6.91 -26.90
CA HIS A 169 8.43 -6.04 -27.21
C HIS A 169 8.77 -5.17 -25.99
N ILE A 170 9.27 -5.80 -24.94
CA ILE A 170 9.69 -5.14 -23.72
C ILE A 170 11.06 -5.61 -23.25
N THR A 171 11.69 -4.76 -22.45
CA THR A 171 12.90 -5.07 -21.69
C THR A 171 12.57 -4.93 -20.20
N ILE A 172 12.96 -5.93 -19.40
CA ILE A 172 12.81 -5.89 -17.94
C ILE A 172 14.21 -5.92 -17.34
N THR A 173 14.55 -4.88 -16.60
CA THR A 173 15.90 -4.74 -16.01
C THR A 173 15.80 -4.35 -14.53
N ARG A 174 16.89 -4.63 -13.81
CA ARG A 174 17.08 -4.08 -12.46
C ARG A 174 17.94 -2.83 -12.58
N PRO A 175 17.44 -1.66 -12.19
CA PRO A 175 18.25 -0.45 -12.25
C PRO A 175 19.38 -0.51 -11.23
N ALA A 176 20.58 -0.10 -11.65
CA ALA A 176 21.69 0.16 -10.74
C ALA A 176 21.58 1.61 -10.25
N GLY A 177 21.98 1.86 -9.00
CA GLY A 177 22.10 3.23 -8.50
C GLY A 177 20.77 3.96 -8.32
N VAL A 178 19.68 3.26 -7.97
CA VAL A 178 18.43 3.90 -7.57
C VAL A 178 18.23 3.84 -6.07
N GLN A 179 17.54 4.83 -5.53
CA GLN A 179 17.18 4.91 -4.11
C GLN A 179 15.71 5.29 -3.98
N SER A 180 15.01 4.57 -3.09
CA SER A 180 13.63 4.85 -2.73
C SER A 180 13.60 5.67 -1.45
N TRP A 181 12.79 6.72 -1.44
CA TRP A 181 12.61 7.63 -0.32
C TRP A 181 11.13 7.86 -0.05
N ALA A 182 10.78 8.07 1.22
CA ALA A 182 9.47 8.55 1.62
C ALA A 182 9.61 9.81 2.49
N TYR A 183 8.79 10.82 2.22
CA TYR A 183 8.61 11.96 3.10
C TYR A 183 7.27 11.80 3.81
N PHE A 184 7.27 11.98 5.12
CA PHE A 184 6.07 11.99 5.95
C PHE A 184 5.99 13.28 6.75
N ASN A 185 4.77 13.72 7.01
CA ASN A 185 4.47 14.80 7.91
C ASN A 185 3.12 14.51 8.57
N ARG A 186 3.03 14.69 9.89
CA ARG A 186 1.87 14.39 10.72
C ARG A 186 1.20 15.66 11.22
N SER A 187 1.51 16.81 10.63
CA SER A 187 0.82 18.06 10.95
C SER A 187 -0.48 18.16 10.12
N GLU A 188 -1.49 18.81 10.67
CA GLU A 188 -2.77 19.05 10.00
C GLU A 188 -2.58 19.85 8.70
N GLU A 189 -1.66 20.80 8.70
CA GLU A 189 -1.36 21.61 7.49
C GLU A 189 -0.80 20.77 6.33
N PHE A 190 -0.33 19.55 6.59
CA PHE A 190 0.19 18.69 5.54
C PHE A 190 -0.92 18.08 4.69
N GLU A 191 -2.07 17.82 5.23
CA GLU A 191 -3.24 17.34 4.48
C GLU A 191 -3.69 18.41 3.49
N ASP A 192 -3.84 19.67 3.93
CA ASP A 192 -4.13 20.81 3.07
C ASP A 192 -3.05 21.01 1.99
N TYR A 193 -1.81 20.76 2.35
CA TYR A 193 -0.70 20.83 1.41
C TYR A 193 -0.80 19.73 0.32
N ILE A 194 -1.10 18.50 0.70
CA ILE A 194 -1.32 17.40 -0.27
C ILE A 194 -2.53 17.68 -1.15
N TYR A 195 -3.62 18.19 -0.58
CA TYR A 195 -4.80 18.62 -1.34
C TYR A 195 -4.40 19.69 -2.38
N THR A 196 -3.62 20.70 -1.99
CA THR A 196 -3.11 21.74 -2.89
C THR A 196 -2.23 21.17 -4.02
N LEU A 197 -1.39 20.16 -3.74
CA LEU A 197 -0.59 19.50 -4.76
C LEU A 197 -1.46 18.73 -5.75
N ASN A 198 -2.45 17.98 -5.23
CA ASN A 198 -3.38 17.23 -6.06
C ASN A 198 -4.18 18.16 -6.96
N ASP A 199 -4.79 19.19 -6.42
CA ASP A 199 -5.60 20.14 -7.16
C ASP A 199 -4.83 20.79 -8.31
N LYS A 200 -3.57 21.18 -8.07
CA LYS A 200 -2.77 21.92 -9.06
C LYS A 200 -2.09 21.05 -10.10
N PHE A 201 -1.70 19.82 -9.78
CA PHE A 201 -0.79 19.04 -10.63
C PHE A 201 -1.23 17.60 -10.89
N PHE A 202 -2.10 17.06 -10.04
CA PHE A 202 -2.47 15.65 -10.04
C PHE A 202 -3.99 15.44 -10.02
N ASN A 203 -4.74 16.43 -10.50
CA ASN A 203 -6.18 16.33 -10.64
C ASN A 203 -6.55 15.66 -11.97
N ASN A 204 -7.49 14.72 -11.95
CA ASN A 204 -7.96 14.00 -13.13
C ASN A 204 -8.72 14.88 -14.15
N GLU A 205 -9.19 16.06 -13.73
CA GLU A 205 -9.83 17.01 -14.63
C GLU A 205 -8.84 17.78 -15.52
N ILE A 206 -7.58 17.91 -15.06
CA ILE A 206 -6.59 18.79 -15.70
C ILE A 206 -5.82 18.04 -16.79
N SER A 207 -5.55 16.74 -16.62
CA SER A 207 -4.70 15.98 -17.53
C SER A 207 -5.47 14.89 -18.25
N LYS A 208 -5.72 15.12 -19.55
CA LYS A 208 -6.45 14.19 -20.43
C LYS A 208 -5.58 13.59 -21.52
N SER A 209 -4.31 13.98 -21.60
CA SER A 209 -3.35 13.42 -22.55
C SER A 209 -2.00 13.12 -21.89
N PRO A 210 -1.20 12.20 -22.47
CA PRO A 210 0.15 11.90 -21.98
C PRO A 210 1.06 13.14 -21.95
N GLU A 211 0.93 14.03 -22.93
CA GLU A 211 1.72 15.25 -23.06
C GLU A 211 1.38 16.27 -21.96
N GLU A 212 0.09 16.44 -21.67
CA GLU A 212 -0.38 17.29 -20.58
C GLU A 212 0.13 16.78 -19.22
N SER A 213 0.06 15.46 -19.00
CA SER A 213 0.56 14.87 -17.77
C SER A 213 2.05 15.11 -17.55
N LEU A 214 2.85 15.05 -18.62
CA LEU A 214 4.28 15.37 -18.56
C LEU A 214 4.51 16.85 -18.30
N ALA A 215 3.76 17.74 -18.95
CA ALA A 215 3.87 19.17 -18.73
C ALA A 215 3.54 19.56 -17.28
N LEU A 216 2.51 18.96 -16.70
CA LEU A 216 2.13 19.15 -15.28
C LEU A 216 3.23 18.63 -14.33
N ALA A 217 3.82 17.48 -14.59
CA ALA A 217 4.94 16.97 -13.79
C ALA A 217 6.16 17.93 -13.84
N GLN A 218 6.46 18.48 -15.01
CA GLN A 218 7.53 19.47 -15.14
C GLN A 218 7.19 20.78 -14.43
N GLN A 219 5.95 21.23 -14.52
CA GLN A 219 5.47 22.42 -13.81
C GLN A 219 5.53 22.21 -12.29
N PHE A 220 5.15 21.03 -11.80
CA PHE A 220 5.31 20.66 -10.40
C PHE A 220 6.76 20.79 -9.93
N LEU A 221 7.74 20.25 -10.68
CA LEU A 221 9.14 20.33 -10.33
C LEU A 221 9.69 21.78 -10.32
N ARG A 222 9.09 22.69 -11.11
CA ARG A 222 9.46 24.12 -11.15
C ARG A 222 8.74 24.96 -10.11
N SER A 223 7.64 24.47 -9.54
CA SER A 223 6.71 25.26 -8.71
C SER A 223 7.33 25.82 -7.43
N GLY A 224 8.40 25.20 -6.92
CA GLY A 224 8.97 25.56 -5.62
C GLY A 224 8.14 25.06 -4.43
N LEU A 225 7.09 24.29 -4.65
CA LEU A 225 6.24 23.76 -3.57
C LEU A 225 6.98 22.66 -2.80
N LEU A 226 7.27 21.53 -3.42
CA LEU A 226 7.97 20.43 -2.76
C LEU A 226 9.49 20.61 -2.81
N PHE A 227 10.02 21.01 -3.95
CA PHE A 227 11.45 21.21 -4.17
C PHE A 227 11.77 22.67 -4.49
N GLN A 228 12.97 23.10 -4.17
CA GLN A 228 13.44 24.44 -4.57
C GLN A 228 13.62 24.50 -6.08
N SER A 229 13.06 25.51 -6.74
CA SER A 229 13.05 25.65 -8.21
C SER A 229 14.45 25.65 -8.84
N LYS A 230 15.47 26.09 -8.10
CA LYS A 230 16.88 26.10 -8.58
C LYS A 230 17.42 24.70 -8.88
N TYR A 231 16.83 23.64 -8.27
CA TYR A 231 17.25 22.25 -8.50
C TYR A 231 16.47 21.56 -9.63
N TYR A 232 15.58 22.28 -10.33
CA TYR A 232 14.81 21.74 -11.44
C TYR A 232 15.67 20.98 -12.47
N PRO A 233 16.84 21.48 -12.95
CA PRO A 233 17.66 20.78 -13.94
C PRO A 233 18.19 19.41 -13.46
N GLN A 234 18.45 19.27 -12.17
CA GLN A 234 18.88 18.02 -11.57
C GLN A 234 17.68 17.08 -11.35
N LEU A 235 16.58 17.60 -10.82
CA LEU A 235 15.38 16.83 -10.49
C LEU A 235 14.70 16.25 -11.73
N VAL A 236 14.62 17.00 -12.83
CA VAL A 236 14.01 16.52 -14.07
C VAL A 236 14.76 15.32 -14.66
N LYS A 237 16.06 15.19 -14.37
CA LYS A 237 16.90 14.06 -14.81
C LYS A 237 16.95 12.93 -13.80
N GLY A 238 16.97 13.25 -12.51
CA GLY A 238 17.29 12.31 -11.45
C GLY A 238 16.12 11.90 -10.57
N LEU A 239 14.96 12.59 -10.63
CA LEU A 239 13.73 12.08 -10.02
C LEU A 239 13.07 11.11 -10.99
N LEU A 240 13.22 9.82 -10.71
CA LEU A 240 12.78 8.75 -11.59
C LEU A 240 11.32 8.36 -11.38
N GLY A 241 10.84 8.46 -10.15
CA GLY A 241 9.45 8.17 -9.77
C GLY A 241 8.99 9.09 -8.64
N PHE A 242 7.71 9.43 -8.65
CA PHE A 242 7.04 10.24 -7.64
C PHE A 242 5.63 9.68 -7.42
N ALA A 243 5.18 9.54 -6.18
CA ALA A 243 3.81 9.19 -5.85
C ALA A 243 3.39 9.83 -4.54
N ILE A 244 2.11 10.13 -4.43
CA ILE A 244 1.44 10.41 -3.17
C ILE A 244 0.85 9.07 -2.69
N ASP A 245 1.37 8.54 -1.59
CA ASP A 245 0.86 7.32 -0.95
C ASP A 245 -0.31 7.71 -0.04
N ASN A 246 -1.50 7.59 -0.58
CA ASN A 246 -2.77 7.93 0.07
C ASN A 246 -3.54 6.70 0.57
N ARG A 247 -2.84 5.60 0.87
CA ARG A 247 -3.45 4.40 1.45
C ARG A 247 -3.98 4.60 2.88
N SER A 248 -3.66 5.71 3.52
CA SER A 248 -4.17 6.12 4.82
C SER A 248 -4.54 7.59 4.82
N SER A 249 -5.26 8.04 5.85
CA SER A 249 -5.58 9.45 6.09
C SER A 249 -4.35 10.33 6.29
N SER A 250 -3.23 9.75 6.72
CA SER A 250 -1.95 10.47 6.84
C SER A 250 -1.04 10.13 5.67
N PRO A 251 -1.15 10.81 4.52
CA PRO A 251 -0.43 10.47 3.30
C PRO A 251 1.08 10.66 3.43
N MET A 252 1.83 9.88 2.64
CA MET A 252 3.27 10.02 2.48
C MET A 252 3.61 10.35 1.03
N ILE A 253 4.71 11.09 0.82
CA ILE A 253 5.24 11.30 -0.53
C ILE A 253 6.34 10.28 -0.77
N ARG A 254 6.16 9.40 -1.76
CA ARG A 254 7.18 8.42 -2.18
C ARG A 254 7.94 8.91 -3.39
N MET A 255 9.24 8.66 -3.42
CA MET A 255 10.13 9.12 -4.48
C MET A 255 11.18 8.06 -4.79
N ILE A 256 11.43 7.84 -6.07
CA ILE A 256 12.58 7.05 -6.54
C ILE A 256 13.53 8.01 -7.24
N ILE A 257 14.77 8.04 -6.78
CA ILE A 257 15.80 8.92 -7.32
C ILE A 257 16.98 8.13 -7.86
N ASP A 258 17.68 8.72 -8.81
CA ASP A 258 19.03 8.32 -9.18
C ASP A 258 20.00 8.61 -8.02
N SER A 259 20.91 7.67 -7.72
CA SER A 259 21.86 7.83 -6.61
C SER A 259 22.77 9.04 -6.71
N SER A 260 22.94 9.63 -7.91
CA SER A 260 23.68 10.87 -8.08
C SER A 260 23.05 12.07 -7.34
N LEU A 261 21.74 12.03 -7.10
CA LEU A 261 21.05 13.06 -6.31
C LEU A 261 21.22 12.85 -4.79
N SER A 262 21.52 11.63 -4.35
CA SER A 262 21.49 11.23 -2.92
C SER A 262 22.28 12.16 -1.99
N PRO A 263 23.51 12.57 -2.28
CA PRO A 263 24.30 13.39 -1.35
C PRO A 263 23.69 14.75 -1.00
N LYS A 264 22.80 15.26 -1.88
CA LYS A 264 22.16 16.57 -1.72
C LYS A 264 20.65 16.51 -1.70
N PHE A 265 20.06 15.31 -1.71
CA PHE A 265 18.60 15.15 -1.93
C PHE A 265 17.78 15.86 -0.85
N SER A 266 18.13 15.71 0.42
CA SER A 266 17.45 16.40 1.52
C SER A 266 17.53 17.94 1.41
N THR A 267 18.60 18.47 0.85
CA THR A 267 18.77 19.93 0.67
C THR A 267 17.97 20.49 -0.50
N MET A 268 17.46 19.63 -1.38
CA MET A 268 16.66 20.05 -2.55
C MET A 268 15.23 20.40 -2.18
N PHE A 269 14.75 19.98 -1.01
CA PHE A 269 13.40 20.29 -0.57
C PHE A 269 13.20 21.77 -0.28
N SER A 270 11.98 22.22 -0.47
CA SER A 270 11.56 23.58 -0.17
C SER A 270 11.67 23.85 1.34
N GLN A 271 12.06 25.06 1.72
CA GLN A 271 12.10 25.49 3.12
C GLN A 271 10.73 25.40 3.81
N LYS A 272 9.64 25.47 3.04
CA LYS A 272 8.26 25.31 3.55
C LYS A 272 7.98 23.93 4.13
N ILE A 273 8.74 22.91 3.71
CA ILE A 273 8.58 21.51 4.16
C ILE A 273 9.29 21.22 5.48
N ASN A 274 10.09 22.19 5.96
CA ASN A 274 10.73 22.16 7.28
C ASN A 274 11.54 20.89 7.61
N LEU A 275 12.37 20.44 6.64
CA LEU A 275 13.34 19.34 6.83
C LEU A 275 14.63 19.79 7.53
N ASP A 276 14.58 20.87 8.30
CA ASP A 276 15.79 21.45 8.90
C ASP A 276 16.36 20.55 10.00
N ALA A 277 17.23 19.62 9.58
CA ALA A 277 17.99 18.74 10.44
C ALA A 277 19.01 19.49 11.34
N SER A 278 19.20 20.80 11.14
CA SER A 278 20.17 21.59 11.89
C SER A 278 19.67 22.05 13.26
N LYS A 279 18.37 22.03 13.50
CA LYS A 279 17.79 22.36 14.80
C LYS A 279 17.85 21.14 15.71
N LYS A 280 18.81 21.10 16.61
CA LYS A 280 19.05 20.04 17.63
C LYS A 280 17.83 19.65 18.48
N ASN A 281 16.71 20.35 18.38
CA ASN A 281 15.46 20.10 19.09
C ASN A 281 14.24 19.91 18.17
N SER A 282 14.43 19.80 16.86
CA SER A 282 13.30 19.58 15.95
C SER A 282 12.96 18.09 15.89
N ALA A 283 11.69 17.78 16.00
CA ALA A 283 11.15 16.44 15.79
C ALA A 283 11.17 16.02 14.29
N SER A 284 12.03 16.63 13.49
CA SER A 284 12.21 16.38 12.04
C SER A 284 13.61 15.88 11.74
N GLY A 285 13.76 15.03 10.73
CA GLY A 285 15.07 14.49 10.38
C GLY A 285 15.13 13.71 9.07
N VAL A 286 16.35 13.32 8.71
CA VAL A 286 16.63 12.37 7.64
C VAL A 286 17.03 11.04 8.28
N PHE A 287 16.33 9.97 7.89
CA PHE A 287 16.52 8.64 8.46
C PHE A 287 16.99 7.68 7.39
N ASP A 288 17.95 6.84 7.72
CA ASP A 288 18.48 5.84 6.81
C ASP A 288 17.56 4.61 6.67
N SER A 289 17.86 3.72 5.73
CA SER A 289 17.09 2.51 5.47
C SER A 289 17.14 1.47 6.60
N ASN A 290 18.05 1.61 7.57
CA ASN A 290 18.11 0.76 8.75
C ASN A 290 17.20 1.28 9.86
N SER A 291 16.71 2.52 9.75
CA SER A 291 15.69 3.04 10.64
C SER A 291 14.41 2.22 10.50
N ARG A 292 13.90 1.75 11.61
CA ARG A 292 12.62 1.02 11.67
C ARG A 292 11.41 1.97 11.68
N LEU A 293 11.67 3.26 11.54
CA LEU A 293 10.64 4.29 11.63
C LEU A 293 9.59 4.16 10.55
N TYR A 294 9.99 3.84 9.31
CA TYR A 294 9.02 3.59 8.22
C TYR A 294 8.09 2.42 8.56
N GLU A 295 8.65 1.29 9.00
CA GLU A 295 7.85 0.14 9.43
C GLU A 295 6.87 0.51 10.56
N LEU A 296 7.35 1.23 11.56
CA LEU A 296 6.52 1.65 12.70
C LEU A 296 5.39 2.58 12.28
N LEU A 297 5.68 3.58 11.42
CA LEU A 297 4.69 4.54 10.94
C LEU A 297 3.55 3.83 10.18
N ARG A 298 3.88 3.00 9.17
CA ARG A 298 2.87 2.32 8.37
C ARG A 298 2.09 1.27 9.16
N ILE A 299 2.76 0.53 10.08
CA ILE A 299 2.10 -0.46 10.94
C ILE A 299 1.09 0.23 11.86
N LYS A 300 1.43 1.36 12.45
CA LYS A 300 0.49 2.15 13.28
C LYS A 300 -0.70 2.68 12.48
N GLN A 301 -0.52 2.93 11.18
CA GLN A 301 -1.58 3.31 10.26
C GLN A 301 -2.37 2.10 9.69
N GLY A 302 -2.00 0.87 10.03
CA GLY A 302 -2.64 -0.33 9.50
C GLY A 302 -2.24 -0.68 8.06
N LEU A 303 -1.16 -0.08 7.54
CA LEU A 303 -0.68 -0.33 6.18
C LEU A 303 0.22 -1.55 6.17
N VAL A 304 -0.29 -2.64 5.63
CA VAL A 304 0.44 -3.89 5.43
C VAL A 304 1.26 -3.84 4.13
N GLU A 305 2.42 -4.49 4.15
CA GLU A 305 3.23 -4.77 2.97
C GLU A 305 3.55 -6.26 2.91
N MET A 306 3.79 -6.79 1.72
CA MET A 306 4.09 -8.21 1.56
C MET A 306 5.42 -8.61 2.23
N SER A 307 6.29 -7.66 2.53
CA SER A 307 7.49 -7.82 3.35
C SER A 307 7.19 -8.22 4.81
N ASP A 308 5.98 -7.97 5.31
CA ASP A 308 5.55 -8.36 6.66
C ASP A 308 5.26 -9.85 6.78
N TYR A 309 4.95 -10.50 5.65
CA TYR A 309 4.67 -11.93 5.61
C TYR A 309 5.97 -12.73 5.55
N PRO A 310 6.14 -13.73 6.44
CA PRO A 310 7.27 -14.64 6.36
C PRO A 310 7.34 -15.35 5.01
N LEU A 311 8.55 -15.64 4.55
CA LEU A 311 8.75 -16.47 3.35
C LEU A 311 8.19 -17.87 3.59
N GLY A 312 7.40 -18.35 2.62
CA GLY A 312 6.75 -19.66 2.73
C GLY A 312 5.43 -19.65 3.51
N ALA A 313 5.06 -18.55 4.17
CA ALA A 313 3.74 -18.41 4.76
C ALA A 313 2.66 -18.38 3.68
N HIS A 314 1.45 -18.77 4.07
CA HIS A 314 0.30 -18.73 3.17
C HIS A 314 -0.02 -17.28 2.79
N ALA A 315 0.11 -16.97 1.50
CA ALA A 315 -0.12 -15.61 1.02
C ALA A 315 -1.59 -15.19 1.22
N PRO A 316 -1.87 -13.95 1.63
CA PRO A 316 -3.22 -13.44 1.88
C PRO A 316 -4.02 -13.29 0.59
N LEU A 317 -5.33 -13.13 0.74
CA LEU A 317 -6.20 -12.68 -0.33
C LEU A 317 -6.11 -11.15 -0.48
N PRO A 318 -6.36 -10.59 -1.68
CA PRO A 318 -6.28 -9.14 -1.89
C PRO A 318 -7.16 -8.31 -0.95
N PHE A 319 -8.38 -8.77 -0.67
CA PHE A 319 -9.29 -8.09 0.25
C PHE A 319 -8.91 -8.27 1.73
N GLU A 320 -8.30 -9.40 2.10
CA GLU A 320 -7.69 -9.53 3.43
C GLU A 320 -6.55 -8.51 3.62
N PHE A 321 -5.88 -8.14 2.51
CA PHE A 321 -4.81 -7.16 2.44
C PHE A 321 -5.32 -5.72 2.25
N ASN A 322 -6.63 -5.49 2.32
CA ASN A 322 -7.30 -4.19 2.19
C ASN A 322 -7.05 -3.47 0.85
N ILE A 323 -6.95 -4.21 -0.27
CA ILE A 323 -6.65 -3.65 -1.59
C ILE A 323 -7.72 -2.65 -2.05
N ASP A 324 -8.98 -2.89 -1.70
CA ASP A 324 -10.13 -2.04 -1.99
C ASP A 324 -10.02 -0.68 -1.29
N TYR A 325 -9.77 -0.68 0.01
CA TYR A 325 -9.60 0.55 0.79
C TYR A 325 -8.30 1.30 0.45
N ALA A 326 -7.28 0.58 -0.01
CA ALA A 326 -6.03 1.17 -0.48
C ALA A 326 -6.09 1.68 -1.93
N ASN A 327 -7.24 1.69 -2.61
CA ASN A 327 -7.41 2.05 -4.01
C ASN A 327 -6.42 1.32 -4.95
N GLY A 328 -6.06 0.08 -4.58
CA GLY A 328 -5.05 -0.72 -5.26
C GLY A 328 -5.59 -1.62 -6.37
N ILE A 329 -6.90 -1.58 -6.64
CA ILE A 329 -7.57 -2.38 -7.65
C ILE A 329 -8.47 -1.51 -8.51
N ASN A 330 -8.54 -1.85 -9.80
CA ASN A 330 -9.50 -1.28 -10.72
C ASN A 330 -10.42 -2.38 -11.24
N TYR A 331 -11.72 -2.22 -11.06
CA TYR A 331 -12.72 -3.20 -11.50
C TYR A 331 -13.09 -3.04 -12.98
N ASN A 332 -12.94 -1.84 -13.53
CA ASN A 332 -13.23 -1.49 -14.92
C ASN A 332 -11.98 -1.61 -15.80
N LYS A 333 -11.37 -2.79 -15.82
CA LYS A 333 -10.18 -3.08 -16.64
C LYS A 333 -10.28 -4.44 -17.32
N GLY A 334 -9.40 -4.67 -18.31
CA GLY A 334 -9.26 -5.98 -18.95
C GLY A 334 -8.70 -7.05 -18.02
N CYS A 335 -8.69 -8.30 -18.48
CA CYS A 335 -8.23 -9.45 -17.70
C CYS A 335 -6.79 -9.28 -17.21
N TYR A 336 -6.53 -9.74 -15.99
CA TYR A 336 -5.21 -9.82 -15.38
C TYR A 336 -5.04 -11.11 -14.57
N ILE A 337 -3.81 -11.46 -14.25
CA ILE A 337 -3.51 -12.71 -13.53
C ILE A 337 -4.17 -12.69 -12.14
N GLY A 338 -4.88 -13.77 -11.81
CA GLY A 338 -5.54 -13.95 -10.51
C GLY A 338 -6.88 -13.23 -10.33
N GLN A 339 -7.40 -12.57 -11.38
CA GLN A 339 -8.64 -11.79 -11.35
C GLN A 339 -9.86 -12.62 -10.90
N GLU A 340 -9.95 -13.89 -11.30
CA GLU A 340 -11.17 -14.68 -11.09
C GLU A 340 -11.64 -14.71 -9.63
N LEU A 341 -10.72 -14.96 -8.70
CA LEU A 341 -11.05 -14.98 -7.28
C LEU A 341 -11.40 -13.59 -6.75
N THR A 342 -10.67 -12.57 -7.21
CA THR A 342 -10.90 -11.18 -6.80
C THR A 342 -12.28 -10.69 -7.24
N SER A 343 -12.65 -10.90 -8.51
CA SER A 343 -13.96 -10.53 -9.04
C SER A 343 -15.10 -11.28 -8.33
N ARG A 344 -14.91 -12.58 -8.06
CA ARG A 344 -15.90 -13.39 -7.33
C ARG A 344 -16.12 -12.89 -5.90
N THR A 345 -15.04 -12.50 -5.21
CA THR A 345 -15.13 -11.96 -3.85
C THR A 345 -15.84 -10.61 -3.85
N TRP A 346 -15.52 -9.74 -4.79
CA TRP A 346 -16.17 -8.44 -4.96
C TRP A 346 -17.67 -8.58 -5.21
N THR A 347 -18.07 -9.43 -6.18
CA THR A 347 -19.51 -9.65 -6.52
C THR A 347 -20.30 -10.23 -5.36
N ARG A 348 -19.69 -11.07 -4.51
CA ARG A 348 -20.35 -11.66 -3.35
C ARG A 348 -20.38 -10.74 -2.13
N GLY A 349 -19.51 -9.74 -2.06
CA GLY A 349 -19.44 -8.75 -0.98
C GLY A 349 -19.03 -9.28 0.40
N ILE A 350 -18.75 -10.59 0.57
CA ILE A 350 -18.48 -11.19 1.88
C ILE A 350 -16.98 -11.28 2.14
N ILE A 351 -16.45 -10.34 2.90
CA ILE A 351 -15.07 -10.33 3.37
C ILE A 351 -15.06 -10.58 4.87
N ARG A 352 -14.64 -11.79 5.27
CA ARG A 352 -14.70 -12.23 6.66
C ARG A 352 -13.49 -11.82 7.49
N LYS A 353 -12.35 -11.61 6.86
CA LYS A 353 -11.09 -11.29 7.54
C LYS A 353 -10.41 -10.11 6.89
N ARG A 354 -9.83 -9.24 7.70
CA ARG A 354 -9.02 -8.12 7.25
C ARG A 354 -7.80 -7.94 8.15
N ILE A 355 -6.73 -7.37 7.60
CA ILE A 355 -5.55 -6.98 8.36
C ILE A 355 -5.83 -5.64 9.01
N MET A 356 -5.66 -5.61 10.33
CA MET A 356 -5.87 -4.40 11.14
C MET A 356 -4.65 -4.12 12.02
N PRO A 357 -4.39 -2.85 12.37
CA PRO A 357 -3.35 -2.49 13.33
C PRO A 357 -3.73 -2.95 14.74
N VAL A 358 -2.72 -3.38 15.48
CA VAL A 358 -2.87 -3.78 16.88
C VAL A 358 -1.87 -3.07 17.75
N HIS A 359 -2.29 -2.73 18.97
CA HIS A 359 -1.43 -2.18 20.01
C HIS A 359 -1.26 -3.19 21.14
N PHE A 360 -0.03 -3.57 21.43
CA PHE A 360 0.30 -4.53 22.49
C PHE A 360 0.58 -3.81 23.81
N PHE A 361 0.14 -4.41 24.91
CA PHE A 361 0.41 -3.91 26.25
C PHE A 361 0.50 -5.07 27.26
N ALA A 362 1.21 -4.84 28.36
CA ALA A 362 1.31 -5.81 29.44
C ALA A 362 0.00 -5.90 30.22
N ALA A 363 -0.44 -7.11 30.54
CA ALA A 363 -1.69 -7.35 31.26
C ALA A 363 -1.61 -6.95 32.75
N HIS A 364 -0.43 -7.05 33.35
CA HIS A 364 -0.18 -6.74 34.75
C HIS A 364 1.21 -6.11 34.91
N GLY A 365 1.25 -4.85 35.34
CA GLY A 365 2.48 -4.16 35.76
C GLY A 365 3.44 -3.75 34.63
N ASP A 366 4.58 -3.17 35.02
CA ASP A 366 5.52 -2.47 34.14
C ASP A 366 6.50 -3.38 33.37
N ASP A 367 6.20 -4.65 33.11
CA ASP A 367 7.14 -5.50 32.37
C ASP A 367 7.06 -5.27 30.85
N SER A 368 7.49 -4.06 30.44
CA SER A 368 7.60 -3.69 29.02
C SER A 368 8.68 -4.51 28.27
N SER A 369 9.56 -5.22 28.99
CA SER A 369 10.59 -6.06 28.37
C SER A 369 10.00 -7.23 27.59
N ILE A 370 8.82 -7.72 27.96
CA ILE A 370 8.13 -8.82 27.30
C ILE A 370 7.65 -8.42 25.89
N LEU A 371 7.31 -7.15 25.68
CA LEU A 371 6.87 -6.65 24.37
C LEU A 371 7.97 -6.75 23.31
N GLY A 372 9.23 -6.59 23.70
CA GLY A 372 10.38 -6.74 22.82
C GLY A 372 10.55 -8.16 22.26
N LYS A 373 9.99 -9.19 22.93
CA LYS A 373 10.05 -10.57 22.47
C LYS A 373 9.06 -10.84 21.31
N LEU A 374 7.96 -10.07 21.21
CA LEU A 374 6.90 -10.30 20.21
C LEU A 374 7.42 -10.26 18.78
N GLU A 375 8.44 -9.49 18.53
CA GLU A 375 9.05 -9.28 17.22
C GLU A 375 9.63 -10.54 16.58
N THR A 376 10.05 -11.49 17.42
CA THR A 376 10.71 -12.74 17.03
C THR A 376 9.74 -13.92 16.96
N ILE A 377 8.48 -13.72 17.36
CA ILE A 377 7.48 -14.78 17.46
C ILE A 377 6.60 -14.76 16.23
N ASN A 378 6.46 -15.90 15.54
CA ASN A 378 5.70 -16.01 14.28
C ASN A 378 4.33 -16.69 14.43
N ASP A 379 4.00 -17.23 15.61
CA ASP A 379 2.78 -18.01 15.88
C ASP A 379 1.83 -17.34 16.88
N ILE A 380 1.85 -16.01 16.94
CA ILE A 380 1.01 -15.23 17.85
C ILE A 380 -0.44 -15.27 17.40
N LYS A 381 -1.31 -15.76 18.29
CA LYS A 381 -2.77 -15.83 18.13
C LYS A 381 -3.46 -14.80 19.02
N LEU A 382 -4.53 -14.23 18.53
CA LEU A 382 -5.45 -13.37 19.28
C LEU A 382 -6.64 -14.20 19.73
N VAL A 383 -6.90 -14.21 21.03
CA VAL A 383 -7.91 -15.08 21.63
C VAL A 383 -8.89 -14.25 22.45
N LYS A 384 -10.19 -14.55 22.32
CA LYS A 384 -11.24 -13.86 23.08
C LYS A 384 -11.13 -14.17 24.57
N LYS A 385 -11.38 -13.18 25.44
CA LYS A 385 -11.51 -13.40 26.88
C LYS A 385 -12.72 -14.26 27.17
N LYS A 386 -12.61 -15.20 28.13
CA LYS A 386 -13.77 -15.96 28.63
C LYS A 386 -14.83 -14.98 29.13
N GLY A 387 -16.00 -14.97 28.50
CA GLY A 387 -17.14 -14.12 28.89
C GLY A 387 -17.57 -13.09 27.85
N GLN A 388 -16.80 -12.86 26.77
CA GLN A 388 -17.28 -12.11 25.62
C GLN A 388 -18.28 -12.98 24.85
N LYS A 389 -19.56 -12.62 24.92
CA LYS A 389 -20.62 -13.30 24.15
C LYS A 389 -20.38 -13.06 22.66
N ASP A 390 -20.48 -14.14 21.86
CA ASP A 390 -20.61 -14.01 20.42
C ASP A 390 -21.87 -13.17 20.15
N LYS A 391 -21.70 -11.98 19.56
CA LYS A 391 -22.81 -11.26 18.93
C LYS A 391 -23.19 -12.13 17.73
N ASP A 392 -24.41 -12.69 17.76
CA ASP A 392 -25.04 -13.47 16.71
C ASP A 392 -24.69 -14.97 16.58
N GLU A 393 -25.25 -15.79 17.50
CA GLU A 393 -25.86 -17.05 17.05
C GLU A 393 -27.24 -16.76 16.39
N LYS A 394 -27.30 -16.06 15.28
CA LYS A 394 -28.38 -16.27 14.33
C LYS A 394 -27.96 -17.41 13.43
N ASN A 395 -28.60 -18.55 13.64
CA ASN A 395 -28.57 -19.76 12.84
C ASN A 395 -29.06 -19.44 11.40
N ASP A 396 -28.22 -18.90 10.55
CA ASP A 396 -28.40 -19.07 9.13
C ASP A 396 -27.80 -20.42 8.74
N PRO A 397 -28.58 -21.34 8.19
CA PRO A 397 -28.08 -22.63 7.73
C PRO A 397 -27.16 -22.36 6.54
N VAL A 398 -25.85 -22.44 6.76
CA VAL A 398 -24.88 -22.49 5.68
C VAL A 398 -25.16 -23.75 4.88
N ILE A 399 -25.92 -23.61 3.80
CA ILE A 399 -26.10 -24.67 2.81
C ILE A 399 -24.74 -24.85 2.14
N ASN A 400 -24.00 -25.84 2.59
CA ASN A 400 -22.74 -26.25 2.00
C ASN A 400 -23.06 -27.20 0.85
N PRO A 401 -22.95 -26.79 -0.46
CA PRO A 401 -23.35 -27.64 -1.58
C PRO A 401 -22.48 -28.89 -1.76
N PHE A 402 -21.43 -29.06 -0.95
CA PHE A 402 -20.51 -30.20 -1.01
C PHE A 402 -20.45 -31.03 0.27
N GLY A 403 -21.53 -31.10 1.04
CA GLY A 403 -21.88 -32.17 2.01
C GLY A 403 -20.78 -32.72 2.91
N VAL A 404 -19.72 -31.99 3.26
CA VAL A 404 -18.74 -32.43 4.26
C VAL A 404 -19.03 -31.70 5.56
N SER A 405 -19.76 -32.37 6.44
CA SER A 405 -19.94 -31.97 7.85
C SER A 405 -18.57 -31.98 8.54
N ALA A 406 -17.93 -30.81 8.65
CA ALA A 406 -16.82 -30.65 9.56
C ALA A 406 -17.38 -30.83 10.99
N LYS A 407 -17.14 -31.99 11.60
CA LYS A 407 -17.38 -32.21 13.01
C LYS A 407 -16.65 -31.12 13.79
N LYS A 408 -17.40 -30.19 14.42
CA LYS A 408 -16.85 -29.34 15.49
C LYS A 408 -16.20 -30.27 16.50
N SER A 409 -14.90 -30.31 16.57
CA SER A 409 -14.21 -30.97 17.68
C SER A 409 -14.56 -30.16 18.92
N ALA A 410 -15.28 -30.77 19.82
CA ALA A 410 -15.61 -30.23 21.13
C ALA A 410 -14.36 -30.27 22.02
N ASN A 411 -13.35 -29.52 21.66
CA ASN A 411 -12.29 -29.15 22.57
C ASN A 411 -12.57 -27.72 23.04
N SER A 412 -12.75 -27.59 24.34
CA SER A 412 -12.97 -26.39 25.15
C SER A 412 -11.80 -25.36 24.98
N GLY A 413 -11.52 -24.95 23.74
CA GLY A 413 -10.52 -24.00 23.41
C GLY A 413 -11.13 -22.61 23.26
N LEU A 414 -10.47 -21.62 23.80
CA LEU A 414 -10.70 -20.21 23.55
C LEU A 414 -10.81 -19.97 22.04
N SER A 415 -11.84 -19.25 21.59
CA SER A 415 -12.03 -18.94 20.17
C SER A 415 -10.93 -18.01 19.67
N THR A 416 -10.25 -18.39 18.59
CA THR A 416 -9.21 -17.57 17.97
C THR A 416 -9.87 -16.50 17.10
N ALA A 417 -9.69 -15.23 17.44
CA ALA A 417 -10.20 -14.07 16.70
C ALA A 417 -9.29 -13.66 15.55
N GLY A 418 -8.00 -13.98 15.61
CA GLY A 418 -7.04 -13.61 14.56
C GLY A 418 -5.63 -14.11 14.83
N ASN A 419 -4.72 -13.79 13.87
CA ASN A 419 -3.30 -14.10 13.98
C ASN A 419 -2.47 -12.85 13.70
N VAL A 420 -1.44 -12.62 14.51
CA VAL A 420 -0.48 -11.53 14.29
C VAL A 420 0.42 -11.90 13.12
N ILE A 421 0.57 -10.96 12.19
CA ILE A 421 1.43 -11.09 11.01
C ILE A 421 2.79 -10.50 11.30
N ARG A 422 2.80 -9.32 11.92
CA ARG A 422 4.01 -8.58 12.23
C ARG A 422 3.85 -7.86 13.56
N ALA A 423 4.88 -7.91 14.41
CA ALA A 423 5.00 -7.06 15.59
C ALA A 423 6.27 -6.22 15.51
N ILE A 424 6.20 -4.99 16.02
CA ILE A 424 7.32 -4.07 16.15
C ILE A 424 7.09 -3.19 17.39
N PHE A 425 7.93 -3.31 18.40
CA PHE A 425 7.73 -2.65 19.70
C PHE A 425 6.34 -2.96 20.30
N ASP A 426 5.54 -1.91 20.51
CA ASP A 426 4.17 -1.95 21.03
C ASP A 426 3.09 -2.02 19.92
N ALA A 427 3.48 -1.99 18.66
CA ALA A 427 2.58 -1.99 17.50
C ALA A 427 2.68 -3.29 16.71
N GLY A 428 1.62 -3.62 15.98
CA GLY A 428 1.63 -4.76 15.07
C GLY A 428 0.50 -4.73 14.05
N LEU A 429 0.50 -5.73 13.19
CA LEU A 429 -0.56 -6.04 12.24
C LEU A 429 -1.09 -7.44 12.51
N ALA A 430 -2.40 -7.60 12.52
CA ALA A 430 -3.04 -8.89 12.68
C ALA A 430 -4.13 -9.11 11.63
N LEU A 431 -4.21 -10.32 11.10
CA LEU A 431 -5.34 -10.79 10.30
C LEU A 431 -6.44 -11.21 11.26
N VAL A 432 -7.48 -10.40 11.37
CA VAL A 432 -8.58 -10.59 12.31
C VAL A 432 -9.88 -10.92 11.58
N ASN A 433 -10.74 -11.65 12.26
CA ASN A 433 -12.10 -11.86 11.79
C ASN A 433 -12.91 -10.59 12.09
N VAL A 434 -13.50 -9.97 11.07
CA VAL A 434 -14.22 -8.70 11.18
C VAL A 434 -15.38 -8.79 12.15
N ASN A 435 -16.08 -9.93 12.22
CA ASN A 435 -17.19 -10.14 13.15
C ASN A 435 -16.77 -10.17 14.62
N ASP A 436 -15.48 -10.34 14.91
CA ASP A 436 -14.94 -10.37 16.27
C ASP A 436 -14.47 -9.00 16.75
N VAL A 437 -14.55 -7.97 15.88
CA VAL A 437 -14.12 -6.60 16.14
C VAL A 437 -15.36 -5.71 16.17
N ASP A 438 -15.45 -4.86 17.17
CA ASP A 438 -16.47 -3.82 17.27
C ASP A 438 -15.97 -2.58 16.49
N ILE A 439 -16.54 -2.38 15.29
CA ILE A 439 -16.13 -1.31 14.38
C ILE A 439 -16.63 0.06 14.88
N GLU A 440 -17.73 0.09 15.65
CA GLU A 440 -18.31 1.31 16.20
C GLU A 440 -17.64 1.75 17.51
N ALA A 441 -16.74 0.92 18.06
CA ALA A 441 -16.07 1.22 19.32
C ALA A 441 -15.24 2.50 19.24
N THR A 442 -15.50 3.43 20.13
CA THR A 442 -14.74 4.68 20.23
C THR A 442 -13.41 4.46 20.98
N GLU A 443 -12.45 5.37 20.82
CA GLU A 443 -11.18 5.32 21.56
C GLU A 443 -11.33 5.38 23.07
N ASP A 444 -12.44 5.93 23.56
CA ASP A 444 -12.76 6.05 25.00
C ASP A 444 -13.16 4.70 25.63
N ASP A 445 -13.62 3.72 24.83
CA ASP A 445 -13.93 2.39 25.34
C ASP A 445 -12.65 1.58 25.54
N GLN A 446 -12.09 1.69 26.74
CA GLN A 446 -10.84 1.01 27.10
C GLN A 446 -10.91 -0.52 27.04
N ASN A 447 -12.09 -1.12 27.00
CA ASN A 447 -12.29 -2.57 26.98
C ASN A 447 -12.68 -3.10 25.60
N ALA A 448 -13.05 -2.23 24.66
CA ALA A 448 -13.41 -2.65 23.31
C ALA A 448 -12.19 -3.23 22.57
N ASN A 449 -12.45 -4.23 21.76
CA ASN A 449 -11.48 -4.86 20.86
C ASN A 449 -10.18 -5.35 21.54
N VAL A 450 -10.27 -5.73 22.83
CA VAL A 450 -9.13 -6.24 23.62
C VAL A 450 -9.11 -7.76 23.62
N PHE A 451 -8.00 -8.33 23.17
CA PHE A 451 -7.76 -9.77 23.05
C PHE A 451 -6.55 -10.19 23.89
N GLN A 452 -6.55 -11.46 24.32
CA GLN A 452 -5.37 -12.09 24.91
C GLN A 452 -4.42 -12.53 23.80
N VAL A 453 -3.13 -12.37 24.03
CA VAL A 453 -2.08 -12.86 23.15
C VAL A 453 -1.64 -14.24 23.60
N GLN A 454 -1.57 -15.19 22.67
CA GLN A 454 -1.08 -16.56 22.91
C GLN A 454 -0.08 -16.99 21.84
N SER A 455 0.91 -17.75 22.26
CA SER A 455 1.88 -18.41 21.39
C SER A 455 2.15 -19.82 21.94
N ASP A 456 2.23 -20.78 21.04
CA ASP A 456 2.60 -22.15 21.37
C ASP A 456 4.14 -22.27 21.50
N SER A 457 4.89 -21.48 20.73
CA SER A 457 6.36 -21.49 20.73
C SER A 457 6.96 -20.74 21.93
N VAL A 458 6.25 -19.73 22.45
CA VAL A 458 6.71 -18.91 23.60
C VAL A 458 5.57 -18.76 24.63
N PRO A 459 5.28 -19.78 25.42
CA PRO A 459 4.18 -19.76 26.40
C PRO A 459 4.30 -18.65 27.46
N GLU A 460 5.49 -18.09 27.65
CA GLU A 460 5.74 -17.03 28.64
C GLU A 460 4.93 -15.75 28.38
N ILE A 461 4.52 -15.49 27.14
CA ILE A 461 3.71 -14.31 26.77
C ILE A 461 2.22 -14.53 27.05
N ASN A 462 1.80 -15.80 27.17
CA ASN A 462 0.41 -16.17 27.40
C ASN A 462 -0.07 -15.56 28.73
N SER A 463 -1.22 -14.95 28.74
CA SER A 463 -1.81 -14.22 29.86
C SER A 463 -1.07 -12.97 30.34
N LYS A 464 0.18 -12.74 29.92
CA LYS A 464 0.97 -11.55 30.31
C LYS A 464 0.85 -10.40 29.31
N VAL A 465 0.54 -10.71 28.03
CA VAL A 465 0.39 -9.72 26.98
C VAL A 465 -1.05 -9.70 26.49
N GLN A 466 -1.57 -8.53 26.31
CA GLN A 466 -2.85 -8.27 25.66
C GLN A 466 -2.61 -7.37 24.45
N CYS A 467 -3.53 -7.36 23.52
CA CYS A 467 -3.53 -6.40 22.43
C CYS A 467 -4.92 -5.80 22.26
N ARG A 468 -4.95 -4.58 21.76
CA ARG A 468 -6.15 -3.93 21.25
C ARG A 468 -6.06 -3.84 19.75
N VAL A 469 -7.08 -4.35 19.05
CA VAL A 469 -7.27 -4.09 17.63
C VAL A 469 -7.79 -2.66 17.49
N LYS A 470 -7.12 -1.86 16.67
CA LYS A 470 -7.53 -0.48 16.37
C LYS A 470 -8.23 -0.46 15.02
N ILE A 471 -9.29 0.32 14.93
CA ILE A 471 -9.92 0.63 13.64
C ILE A 471 -9.05 1.70 12.97
N PRO A 472 -8.56 1.47 11.74
CA PRO A 472 -7.76 2.47 11.03
C PRO A 472 -8.62 3.67 10.63
N ASP A 473 -8.02 4.86 10.56
CA ASP A 473 -8.68 6.11 10.17
C ASP A 473 -9.25 6.08 8.75
N TRP A 474 -8.70 5.22 7.88
CA TRP A 474 -9.17 5.01 6.51
C TRP A 474 -10.26 3.94 6.39
N TRP A 475 -10.71 3.35 7.50
CA TRP A 475 -11.82 2.40 7.48
C TRP A 475 -13.11 3.13 7.10
N PRO A 476 -13.90 2.63 6.13
CA PRO A 476 -15.14 3.28 5.74
C PRO A 476 -16.12 3.26 6.93
N ILE A 477 -16.63 4.42 7.27
CA ILE A 477 -17.77 4.55 8.16
C ILE A 477 -18.98 4.26 7.27
N GLU A 478 -19.79 3.25 7.61
CA GLU A 478 -21.08 3.10 6.97
C GLU A 478 -21.89 4.32 7.37
N ASP A 479 -22.02 5.30 6.46
CA ASP A 479 -23.02 6.36 6.62
C ASP A 479 -24.36 5.64 6.75
N GLU A 480 -25.08 5.90 7.83
CA GLU A 480 -26.46 5.45 7.99
C GLU A 480 -27.20 5.87 6.72
N ALA A 481 -27.50 4.88 5.87
CA ALA A 481 -28.25 5.13 4.65
C ALA A 481 -29.61 5.68 5.07
N GLU A 482 -29.82 7.01 4.89
CA GLU A 482 -31.13 7.66 4.98
C GLU A 482 -32.14 7.06 3.99
#